data_a875ac1b15424e5ee3dbca46801dfc70
#
_entry.id   a875ac1b15424e5ee3dbca46801dfc70
#
_cell.length_a   1.000
_cell.length_b   1.000
_cell.length_c   1.000
_cell.angle_alpha   90.00
_cell.angle_beta   90.00
_cell.angle_gamma   90.00
#
_symmetry.space_group_name_H-M   'P 1'
#
loop_
_entity.id
_entity.type
_entity.pdbx_description
1 polymer ?
#
loop_
_entity_poly.entity_id
_entity_poly.type
_entity_poly.pdbx_seq_one_letter_code
_entity_poly.pdbx_strand_id
1 'polypeptide(L)'
;MPKSLISIKDFTKDEILHILDVAREFEQDREQNFLAGKVIACLFFEPSTRTRLSFEAAVNRLGARVIGFPDAKNTSVSKGETLEDTIKIVSNYVDMIVMRHPVEGAAAIAAGVSPVPVVNAGDGANQHPTQTLLDMYTIRQTQGTLDGLTINTVSYTHMTRPKHYSV
;
A
#
# COMPACT_ATOMS: atom_id res chain seq x y z
N MET A 1 -11.64 0.65 15.34
CA MET A 1 -10.36 0.18 14.80
C MET A 1 -9.88 1.17 13.75
N PRO A 2 -8.58 1.42 13.59
CA PRO A 2 -8.07 2.25 12.51
C PRO A 2 -8.44 1.63 11.15
N LYS A 3 -8.74 2.51 10.16
CA LYS A 3 -9.20 2.11 8.83
C LYS A 3 -8.07 1.45 8.03
N SER A 4 -8.33 0.31 7.40
CA SER A 4 -7.41 -0.30 6.44
C SER A 4 -7.44 0.44 5.10
N LEU A 5 -6.34 0.41 4.36
CA LEU A 5 -6.24 0.95 2.99
C LEU A 5 -6.21 -0.22 1.99
N ILE A 6 -7.38 -0.73 1.61
CA ILE A 6 -7.50 -1.89 0.72
C ILE A 6 -7.77 -1.45 -0.71
N SER A 7 -8.70 -0.52 -0.90
CA SER A 7 -9.06 0.04 -2.20
C SER A 7 -9.15 1.56 -2.10
N ILE A 8 -8.79 2.26 -3.15
CA ILE A 8 -9.01 3.72 -3.22
C ILE A 8 -10.51 4.07 -3.16
N LYS A 9 -11.37 3.15 -3.58
CA LYS A 9 -12.84 3.31 -3.57
C LYS A 9 -13.44 3.33 -2.17
N ASP A 10 -12.69 2.90 -1.15
CA ASP A 10 -13.13 2.90 0.25
C ASP A 10 -12.98 4.27 0.93
N PHE A 11 -12.44 5.25 0.17
CA PHE A 11 -12.16 6.60 0.66
C PHE A 11 -13.01 7.63 -0.08
N THR A 12 -13.50 8.61 0.67
CA THR A 12 -14.16 9.78 0.12
C THR A 12 -13.16 10.72 -0.56
N LYS A 13 -13.65 11.63 -1.42
CA LYS A 13 -12.79 12.67 -2.03
C LYS A 13 -12.03 13.46 -0.96
N ASP A 14 -12.68 13.85 0.13
CA ASP A 14 -12.07 14.64 1.19
C ASP A 14 -10.98 13.87 1.95
N GLU A 15 -11.20 12.57 2.22
CA GLU A 15 -10.18 11.71 2.81
C GLU A 15 -8.95 11.57 1.89
N ILE A 16 -9.16 11.41 0.58
CA ILE A 16 -8.07 11.34 -0.39
C ILE A 16 -7.29 12.66 -0.41
N LEU A 17 -7.99 13.79 -0.51
CA LEU A 17 -7.34 15.11 -0.52
C LEU A 17 -6.54 15.35 0.77
N HIS A 18 -7.08 14.96 1.92
CA HIS A 18 -6.37 15.04 3.19
C HIS A 18 -5.09 14.20 3.20
N ILE A 19 -5.13 12.95 2.66
CA ILE A 19 -3.93 12.12 2.53
C ILE A 19 -2.87 12.81 1.67
N LEU A 20 -3.28 13.45 0.57
CA LEU A 20 -2.35 14.18 -0.30
C LEU A 20 -1.77 15.44 0.37
N ASP A 21 -2.53 16.10 1.25
CA ASP A 21 -2.03 17.25 2.02
C ASP A 21 -1.01 16.80 3.06
N VAL A 22 -1.30 15.74 3.80
CA VAL A 22 -0.34 15.13 4.74
C VAL A 22 0.93 14.65 4.02
N ALA A 23 0.80 14.07 2.81
CA ALA A 23 1.97 13.69 2.01
C ALA A 23 2.87 14.89 1.67
N ARG A 24 2.27 16.07 1.43
CA ARG A 24 3.01 17.33 1.20
C ARG A 24 3.77 17.79 2.45
N GLU A 25 3.18 17.63 3.62
CA GLU A 25 3.87 17.94 4.89
C GLU A 25 5.08 17.03 5.08
N PHE A 26 4.93 15.72 4.83
CA PHE A 26 6.05 14.77 4.89
C PHE A 26 7.13 14.97 3.83
N GLU A 27 6.81 15.58 2.70
CA GLU A 27 7.83 15.95 1.71
C GLU A 27 8.77 17.03 2.25
N GLN A 28 8.25 17.95 3.08
CA GLN A 28 9.02 19.03 3.69
C GLN A 28 9.81 18.57 4.91
N ASP A 29 9.24 17.67 5.73
CA ASP A 29 9.86 17.09 6.91
C ASP A 29 9.69 15.56 6.88
N ARG A 30 10.73 14.88 6.39
CA ARG A 30 10.70 13.44 6.10
C ARG A 30 10.94 12.55 7.31
N GLU A 31 11.51 13.09 8.37
CA GLU A 31 11.85 12.34 9.58
C GLU A 31 10.90 12.73 10.71
N GLN A 32 9.96 11.88 10.98
CA GLN A 32 8.93 12.04 12.01
C GLN A 32 8.99 10.88 12.99
N ASN A 33 8.51 11.08 14.19
CA ASN A 33 8.46 10.04 15.22
C ASN A 33 7.02 9.61 15.57
N PHE A 34 6.07 9.77 14.65
CA PHE A 34 4.66 9.44 14.89
C PHE A 34 4.44 7.99 15.28
N LEU A 35 5.27 7.10 14.77
CA LEU A 35 5.16 5.67 14.99
C LEU A 35 6.24 5.14 15.93
N ALA A 36 6.81 6.00 16.76
CA ALA A 36 7.80 5.59 17.76
C ALA A 36 7.25 4.47 18.66
N GLY A 37 8.02 3.40 18.81
CA GLY A 37 7.64 2.22 19.59
C GLY A 37 6.73 1.22 18.86
N LYS A 38 6.20 1.56 17.66
CA LYS A 38 5.39 0.68 16.84
C LYS A 38 6.24 -0.31 16.04
N VAL A 39 5.61 -1.42 15.67
CA VAL A 39 6.17 -2.45 14.78
C VAL A 39 5.25 -2.63 13.59
N ILE A 40 5.79 -2.52 12.38
CA ILE A 40 5.01 -2.66 11.14
C ILE A 40 5.51 -3.87 10.38
N ALA A 41 4.59 -4.74 9.95
CA ALA A 41 4.95 -5.86 9.07
C ALA A 41 4.94 -5.43 7.60
N CYS A 42 6.00 -5.78 6.85
CA CYS A 42 6.04 -5.69 5.40
C CYS A 42 6.07 -7.10 4.80
N LEU A 43 4.89 -7.61 4.40
CA LEU A 43 4.70 -8.99 3.92
C LEU A 43 4.58 -9.01 2.40
N PHE A 44 5.63 -9.41 1.73
CA PHE A 44 5.67 -9.49 0.27
C PHE A 44 5.59 -10.95 -0.18
N PHE A 45 4.39 -11.37 -0.64
CA PHE A 45 4.14 -12.71 -1.15
C PHE A 45 4.58 -12.89 -2.60
N GLU A 46 4.94 -11.77 -3.26
CA GLU A 46 5.60 -11.76 -4.57
C GLU A 46 6.77 -10.75 -4.56
N PRO A 47 7.82 -10.97 -5.38
CA PRO A 47 8.96 -10.07 -5.43
C PRO A 47 8.59 -8.66 -5.86
N SER A 48 9.00 -7.65 -5.10
CA SER A 48 8.83 -6.24 -5.46
C SER A 48 9.88 -5.38 -4.76
N THR A 49 10.95 -5.04 -5.47
CA THR A 49 12.06 -4.29 -4.88
C THR A 49 11.67 -2.86 -4.50
N ARG A 50 11.13 -2.11 -5.47
CA ARG A 50 10.81 -0.68 -5.26
C ARG A 50 9.74 -0.48 -4.21
N THR A 51 8.62 -1.19 -4.33
CA THR A 51 7.49 -1.04 -3.39
C THR A 51 7.91 -1.44 -1.97
N ARG A 52 8.61 -2.55 -1.80
CA ARG A 52 9.09 -3.00 -0.50
C ARG A 52 10.00 -1.96 0.16
N LEU A 53 11.06 -1.55 -0.55
CA LEU A 53 12.02 -0.60 0.00
C LEU A 53 11.38 0.76 0.30
N SER A 54 10.39 1.21 -0.48
CA SER A 54 9.69 2.46 -0.22
C SER A 54 8.87 2.40 1.08
N PHE A 55 8.15 1.31 1.33
CA PHE A 55 7.43 1.12 2.59
C PHE A 55 8.37 0.95 3.79
N GLU A 56 9.41 0.12 3.66
CA GLU A 56 10.39 -0.07 4.72
C GLU A 56 11.10 1.26 5.08
N ALA A 57 11.46 2.06 4.07
CA ALA A 57 12.05 3.38 4.29
C ALA A 57 11.06 4.34 4.98
N ALA A 58 9.79 4.36 4.58
CA ALA A 58 8.75 5.18 5.19
C ALA A 58 8.54 4.78 6.67
N VAL A 59 8.42 3.50 6.95
CA VAL A 59 8.25 2.97 8.32
C VAL A 59 9.40 3.43 9.22
N ASN A 60 10.65 3.30 8.76
CA ASN A 60 11.83 3.71 9.53
C ASN A 60 11.88 5.22 9.74
N ARG A 61 11.53 6.04 8.73
CA ARG A 61 11.49 7.51 8.84
C ARG A 61 10.41 8.02 9.80
N LEU A 62 9.33 7.25 9.96
CA LEU A 62 8.28 7.55 10.92
C LEU A 62 8.59 7.06 12.34
N GLY A 63 9.79 6.50 12.59
CA GLY A 63 10.26 6.05 13.91
C GLY A 63 9.77 4.66 14.32
N ALA A 64 9.10 3.92 13.45
CA ALA A 64 8.68 2.55 13.71
C ALA A 64 9.79 1.55 13.35
N ARG A 65 9.62 0.31 13.82
CA ARG A 65 10.44 -0.84 13.42
C ARG A 65 9.73 -1.65 12.34
N VAL A 66 10.49 -2.19 11.41
CA VAL A 66 9.96 -3.03 10.35
C VAL A 66 10.37 -4.49 10.55
N ILE A 67 9.41 -5.40 10.37
CA ILE A 67 9.64 -6.84 10.24
C ILE A 67 8.94 -7.35 8.99
N GLY A 68 9.25 -8.56 8.55
CA GLY A 68 8.54 -9.17 7.41
C GLY A 68 9.45 -10.01 6.53
N PHE A 69 8.96 -10.30 5.33
CA PHE A 69 9.67 -11.12 4.35
C PHE A 69 9.53 -10.55 2.94
N PRO A 70 10.56 -10.74 2.09
CA PRO A 70 10.57 -10.23 0.71
C PRO A 70 9.91 -11.16 -0.30
N ASP A 71 9.68 -12.44 0.06
CA ASP A 71 9.15 -13.50 -0.78
C ASP A 71 8.58 -14.63 0.09
N ALA A 72 7.42 -15.13 -0.27
CA ALA A 72 6.73 -16.22 0.44
C ALA A 72 7.45 -17.58 0.34
N LYS A 73 8.34 -17.76 -0.63
CA LYS A 73 9.05 -19.05 -0.86
C LYS A 73 9.83 -19.56 0.34
N ASN A 74 10.31 -18.65 1.19
CA ASN A 74 11.10 -18.97 2.37
C ASN A 74 10.29 -18.83 3.68
N THR A 75 8.98 -18.89 3.60
CA THR A 75 8.06 -18.80 4.75
C THR A 75 7.24 -20.08 4.92
N SER A 76 6.45 -20.16 5.98
CA SER A 76 5.53 -21.28 6.21
C SER A 76 4.43 -21.42 5.14
N VAL A 77 4.18 -20.39 4.36
CA VAL A 77 3.29 -20.43 3.19
C VAL A 77 3.74 -21.50 2.19
N SER A 78 5.04 -21.67 2.00
CA SER A 78 5.60 -22.74 1.13
C SER A 78 5.33 -24.15 1.64
N LYS A 79 4.91 -24.30 2.92
CA LYS A 79 4.53 -25.55 3.57
C LYS A 79 3.01 -25.73 3.65
N GLY A 80 2.23 -24.86 3.02
CA GLY A 80 0.76 -24.93 2.97
C GLY A 80 0.03 -24.13 4.03
N GLU A 81 0.70 -23.20 4.75
CA GLU A 81 0.02 -22.26 5.64
C GLU A 81 -0.87 -21.33 4.81
N THR A 82 -2.11 -21.12 5.28
CA THR A 82 -3.07 -20.25 4.61
C THR A 82 -2.71 -18.77 4.81
N LEU A 83 -3.21 -17.90 3.92
CA LEU A 83 -3.07 -16.46 4.09
C LEU A 83 -3.68 -15.99 5.41
N GLU A 84 -4.88 -16.46 5.72
CA GLU A 84 -5.61 -16.10 6.94
C GLU A 84 -4.84 -16.46 8.21
N ASP A 85 -4.21 -17.63 8.23
CA ASP A 85 -3.43 -18.07 9.41
C ASP A 85 -2.13 -17.26 9.53
N THR A 86 -1.43 -17.02 8.42
CA THR A 86 -0.27 -16.13 8.38
C THR A 86 -0.62 -14.75 8.94
N ILE A 87 -1.74 -14.15 8.49
CA ILE A 87 -2.17 -12.81 8.93
C ILE A 87 -2.54 -12.81 10.41
N LYS A 88 -3.30 -13.80 10.90
CA LYS A 88 -3.66 -13.91 12.32
C LYS A 88 -2.42 -14.01 13.22
N ILE A 89 -1.44 -14.83 12.82
CA ILE A 89 -0.20 -15.00 13.59
C ILE A 89 0.60 -13.69 13.61
N VAL A 90 0.84 -13.11 12.44
CA VAL A 90 1.64 -11.87 12.32
C VAL A 90 0.98 -10.71 13.07
N SER A 91 -0.34 -10.62 13.05
CA SER A 91 -1.09 -9.57 13.75
C SER A 91 -0.85 -9.53 15.26
N ASN A 92 -0.37 -10.63 15.87
CA ASN A 92 0.00 -10.64 17.29
C ASN A 92 1.35 -9.96 17.58
N TYR A 93 2.15 -9.70 16.54
CA TYR A 93 3.50 -9.15 16.69
C TYR A 93 3.61 -7.69 16.25
N VAL A 94 2.58 -7.16 15.58
CA VAL A 94 2.66 -5.86 14.90
C VAL A 94 1.46 -4.97 15.16
N ASP A 95 1.63 -3.67 14.89
CA ASP A 95 0.58 -2.65 15.00
C ASP A 95 -0.10 -2.37 13.66
N MET A 96 0.51 -2.77 12.53
CA MET A 96 0.00 -2.60 11.16
C MET A 96 0.67 -3.61 10.23
N ILE A 97 -0.04 -3.98 9.18
CA ILE A 97 0.48 -4.85 8.11
C ILE A 97 0.44 -4.09 6.78
N VAL A 98 1.56 -4.03 6.10
CA VAL A 98 1.68 -3.68 4.68
C VAL A 98 1.88 -4.99 3.93
N MET A 99 1.03 -5.28 2.95
CA MET A 99 1.14 -6.53 2.20
C MET A 99 1.04 -6.34 0.70
N ARG A 100 1.79 -7.17 -0.03
CA ARG A 100 1.67 -7.34 -1.46
C ARG A 100 1.47 -8.82 -1.80
N HIS A 101 0.48 -9.13 -2.65
CA HIS A 101 0.11 -10.50 -2.95
C HIS A 101 -0.19 -10.69 -4.45
N PRO A 102 0.18 -11.82 -5.08
CA PRO A 102 -0.10 -12.06 -6.49
C PRO A 102 -1.58 -12.34 -6.80
N VAL A 103 -2.38 -12.74 -5.81
CA VAL A 103 -3.79 -13.08 -5.99
C VAL A 103 -4.68 -11.87 -5.70
N GLU A 104 -5.60 -11.59 -6.61
CA GLU A 104 -6.61 -10.54 -6.47
C GLU A 104 -7.51 -10.78 -5.26
N GLY A 105 -7.81 -9.71 -4.50
CA GLY A 105 -8.64 -9.77 -3.31
C GLY A 105 -7.93 -10.24 -2.04
N ALA A 106 -6.67 -10.70 -2.12
CA ALA A 106 -5.93 -11.18 -0.96
C ALA A 106 -5.81 -10.13 0.15
N ALA A 107 -5.65 -8.86 -0.20
CA ALA A 107 -5.60 -7.78 0.78
C ALA A 107 -6.94 -7.59 1.53
N ALA A 108 -8.07 -7.80 0.86
CA ALA A 108 -9.39 -7.76 1.49
C ALA A 108 -9.60 -8.94 2.45
N ILE A 109 -9.17 -10.14 2.06
CA ILE A 109 -9.19 -11.33 2.93
C ILE A 109 -8.35 -11.06 4.18
N ALA A 110 -7.13 -10.56 4.01
CA ALA A 110 -6.24 -10.22 5.11
C ALA A 110 -6.87 -9.19 6.07
N ALA A 111 -7.47 -8.13 5.55
CA ALA A 111 -8.16 -7.12 6.36
C ALA A 111 -9.37 -7.69 7.11
N GLY A 112 -10.06 -8.68 6.53
CA GLY A 112 -11.21 -9.35 7.16
C GLY A 112 -10.86 -10.18 8.39
N VAL A 113 -9.62 -10.67 8.49
CA VAL A 113 -9.17 -11.51 9.61
C VAL A 113 -8.17 -10.82 10.54
N SER A 114 -7.63 -9.68 10.15
CA SER A 114 -6.63 -8.94 10.91
C SER A 114 -7.27 -8.03 11.97
N PRO A 115 -6.85 -8.10 13.24
CA PRO A 115 -7.24 -7.12 14.27
C PRO A 115 -6.48 -5.78 14.15
N VAL A 116 -5.44 -5.72 13.32
CA VAL A 116 -4.67 -4.51 13.06
C VAL A 116 -4.91 -4.02 11.62
N PRO A 117 -4.72 -2.71 11.33
CA PRO A 117 -4.95 -2.19 9.98
C PRO A 117 -4.04 -2.84 8.94
N VAL A 118 -4.60 -3.04 7.74
CA VAL A 118 -3.89 -3.59 6.58
C VAL A 118 -3.80 -2.53 5.48
N VAL A 119 -2.60 -2.39 4.91
CA VAL A 119 -2.31 -1.55 3.74
C VAL A 119 -2.01 -2.44 2.54
N ASN A 120 -2.80 -2.30 1.49
CA ASN A 120 -2.61 -2.99 0.22
C ASN A 120 -1.48 -2.32 -0.59
N ALA A 121 -0.35 -2.99 -0.74
CA ALA A 121 0.78 -2.57 -1.57
C ALA A 121 0.76 -3.22 -2.97
N GLY A 122 -0.41 -3.70 -3.41
CA GLY A 122 -0.68 -4.37 -4.67
C GLY A 122 -1.21 -5.79 -4.48
N ASP A 123 -2.32 -6.13 -5.12
CA ASP A 123 -2.93 -7.45 -5.11
C ASP A 123 -3.26 -7.92 -6.53
N GLY A 124 -2.29 -8.56 -7.16
CA GLY A 124 -2.41 -9.05 -8.53
C GLY A 124 -2.66 -7.93 -9.54
N ALA A 125 -3.63 -8.13 -10.43
CA ALA A 125 -4.07 -7.13 -11.42
C ALA A 125 -5.20 -6.22 -10.90
N ASN A 126 -5.59 -6.32 -9.64
CA ASN A 126 -6.77 -5.65 -9.08
C ASN A 126 -6.46 -4.21 -8.62
N GLN A 127 -5.84 -4.03 -7.48
CA GLN A 127 -5.68 -2.71 -6.85
C GLN A 127 -4.24 -2.45 -6.37
N HIS A 128 -3.82 -1.20 -6.53
CA HIS A 128 -2.61 -0.67 -5.89
C HIS A 128 -2.91 0.74 -5.36
N PRO A 129 -3.68 0.86 -4.27
CA PRO A 129 -4.21 2.15 -3.82
C PRO A 129 -3.12 3.16 -3.48
N THR A 130 -1.99 2.72 -2.94
CA THR A 130 -0.87 3.61 -2.62
C THR A 130 -0.17 4.13 -3.88
N GLN A 131 -0.13 3.36 -4.98
CA GLN A 131 0.35 3.86 -6.27
C GLN A 131 -0.61 4.89 -6.85
N THR A 132 -1.92 4.65 -6.76
CA THR A 132 -2.93 5.63 -7.19
C THR A 132 -2.77 6.96 -6.44
N LEU A 133 -2.58 6.92 -5.11
CA LEU A 133 -2.34 8.12 -4.31
C LEU A 133 -1.04 8.84 -4.70
N LEU A 134 0.03 8.09 -4.99
CA LEU A 134 1.30 8.64 -5.47
C LEU A 134 1.15 9.34 -6.82
N ASP A 135 0.42 8.71 -7.76
CA ASP A 135 0.15 9.28 -9.07
C ASP A 135 -0.70 10.56 -8.95
N MET A 136 -1.76 10.53 -8.14
CA MET A 136 -2.60 11.71 -7.85
C MET A 136 -1.79 12.84 -7.21
N TYR A 137 -0.90 12.52 -6.26
CA TYR A 137 -0.01 13.51 -5.66
C TYR A 137 0.89 14.17 -6.71
N THR A 138 1.53 13.37 -7.56
CA THR A 138 2.40 13.85 -8.63
C THR A 138 1.64 14.73 -9.64
N ILE A 139 0.43 14.32 -10.04
CA ILE A 139 -0.43 15.10 -10.94
C ILE A 139 -0.78 16.44 -10.29
N ARG A 140 -1.22 16.44 -9.03
CA ARG A 140 -1.55 17.69 -8.31
C ARG A 140 -0.35 18.63 -8.21
N GLN A 141 0.84 18.11 -7.96
CA GLN A 141 2.07 18.91 -7.89
C GLN A 141 2.48 19.52 -9.24
N THR A 142 2.26 18.78 -10.32
CA THR A 142 2.69 19.21 -11.67
C THR A 142 1.64 20.04 -12.41
N GLN A 143 0.35 19.77 -12.21
CA GLN A 143 -0.76 20.41 -12.92
C GLN A 143 -1.50 21.45 -12.05
N GLY A 144 -1.28 21.47 -10.74
CA GLY A 144 -1.96 22.37 -9.79
C GLY A 144 -3.40 21.96 -9.47
N THR A 145 -3.98 21.00 -10.18
CA THR A 145 -5.35 20.52 -10.00
C THR A 145 -5.44 19.03 -10.27
N LEU A 146 -6.52 18.41 -9.79
CA LEU A 146 -6.93 17.06 -10.16
C LEU A 146 -8.23 17.06 -10.98
N ASP A 147 -8.92 18.21 -11.05
CA ASP A 147 -10.21 18.33 -11.72
C ASP A 147 -10.04 18.63 -13.21
N GLY A 148 -10.88 18.00 -14.04
CA GLY A 148 -10.98 18.26 -15.48
C GLY A 148 -9.80 17.75 -16.33
N LEU A 149 -8.99 16.86 -15.80
CA LEU A 149 -7.83 16.30 -16.50
C LEU A 149 -8.20 15.05 -17.30
N THR A 150 -7.52 14.87 -18.42
CA THR A 150 -7.51 13.62 -19.18
C THR A 150 -6.20 12.90 -18.96
N ILE A 151 -6.25 11.70 -18.37
CA ILE A 151 -5.07 10.89 -18.06
C ILE A 151 -4.95 9.75 -19.06
N ASN A 152 -3.81 9.67 -19.74
CA ASN A 152 -3.44 8.55 -20.59
C ASN A 152 -2.44 7.66 -19.84
N THR A 153 -2.84 6.42 -19.56
CA THR A 153 -1.94 5.44 -18.94
C THR A 153 -1.32 4.54 -20.00
N VAL A 154 0.00 4.39 -19.94
CA VAL A 154 0.78 3.54 -20.85
C VAL A 154 1.33 2.36 -20.05
N SER A 155 1.04 1.14 -20.50
CA SER A 155 1.55 -0.09 -19.90
C SER A 155 2.57 -0.77 -20.81
N TYR A 156 3.60 -1.41 -20.24
CA TYR A 156 4.64 -2.13 -20.98
C TYR A 156 4.19 -3.45 -21.62
N THR A 157 2.98 -3.94 -21.29
CA THR A 157 2.45 -5.15 -21.89
C THR A 157 1.59 -4.83 -23.11
N HIS A 158 2.09 -5.10 -24.33
CA HIS A 158 1.43 -5.06 -25.64
C HIS A 158 0.27 -4.05 -25.75
N MET A 159 0.61 -2.79 -25.96
CA MET A 159 -0.39 -1.74 -26.12
C MET A 159 -1.00 -1.75 -27.51
N THR A 160 -2.27 -2.10 -27.58
CA THR A 160 -3.07 -1.87 -28.78
C THR A 160 -3.95 -0.62 -28.67
N ARG A 161 -4.21 -0.06 -27.49
CA ARG A 161 -4.96 1.20 -27.28
C ARG A 161 -4.62 1.89 -25.97
N PRO A 162 -4.49 3.22 -25.93
CA PRO A 162 -4.47 3.99 -24.69
C PRO A 162 -5.81 3.86 -23.96
N LYS A 163 -5.79 3.69 -22.64
CA LYS A 163 -6.99 3.78 -21.82
C LYS A 163 -7.19 5.24 -21.40
N HIS A 164 -8.33 5.82 -21.75
CA HIS A 164 -8.73 7.16 -21.34
C HIS A 164 -9.57 7.07 -20.07
N TYR A 165 -9.20 7.83 -19.06
CA TYR A 165 -9.98 8.00 -17.83
C TYR A 165 -10.28 9.49 -17.66
N SER A 166 -11.56 9.82 -17.43
CA SER A 166 -11.98 11.15 -16.97
C SER A 166 -11.98 11.17 -15.45
N VAL A 167 -11.37 12.17 -14.84
CA VAL A 167 -11.32 12.40 -13.41
C VAL A 167 -12.31 13.51 -13.03
#